data_a407fc568c82e53c166a171f6ed897cc
#
_entry.id   a407fc568c82e53c166a171f6ed897cc
#
_cell.length_a   1.000
_cell.length_b   1.000
_cell.length_c   1.000
_cell.angle_alpha   90.00
_cell.angle_beta   90.00
_cell.angle_gamma   90.00
#
_symmetry.space_group_name_H-M   'P 1'
#
loop_
_entity.id
_entity.type
_entity.pdbx_description
1 polymer ?
#
loop_
_entity_poly.entity_id
_entity_poly.type
_entity_poly.pdbx_seq_one_letter_code
_entity_poly.pdbx_strand_id
1 'polypeptide(L)'
;MKLFFPLFAIFLMLAGTVHAELPAATATAVNQALSSGKPTLIDFGLRTCNVCKKMAPYLESLSNDYRGRANILFIDVRSDQATAQKFRVQMLPTQIFINPQGKEVQRHSGFMDKEGIIKGLKEAGLK
;
A
#
# COMPACT_ATOMS: atom_id res chain seq x y z
N MET A 1 7.99 14.32 -62.06
CA MET A 1 7.10 13.72 -61.06
C MET A 1 7.94 13.41 -59.83
N LYS A 2 7.93 14.33 -58.87
CA LYS A 2 8.73 14.19 -57.64
C LYS A 2 7.85 13.55 -56.59
N LEU A 3 8.15 12.29 -56.23
CA LEU A 3 7.50 11.63 -55.09
C LEU A 3 8.06 12.21 -53.79
N PHE A 4 7.24 13.00 -53.13
CA PHE A 4 7.49 13.38 -51.73
C PHE A 4 7.05 12.22 -50.84
N PHE A 5 8.00 11.50 -50.25
CA PHE A 5 7.75 10.59 -49.13
C PHE A 5 7.74 11.43 -47.86
N PRO A 6 6.61 11.52 -47.12
CA PRO A 6 6.67 12.08 -45.78
C PRO A 6 7.33 11.08 -44.85
N LEU A 7 8.49 11.49 -44.34
CA LEU A 7 9.13 10.79 -43.21
C LEU A 7 8.19 10.90 -42.00
N PHE A 8 7.43 9.85 -41.77
CA PHE A 8 6.63 9.72 -40.56
C PHE A 8 7.59 9.34 -39.43
N ALA A 9 8.08 10.36 -38.69
CA ALA A 9 8.87 10.14 -37.49
C ALA A 9 7.95 9.51 -36.43
N ILE A 10 8.07 8.19 -36.24
CA ILE A 10 7.43 7.48 -35.12
C ILE A 10 8.16 7.93 -33.87
N PHE A 11 7.55 8.88 -33.17
CA PHE A 11 7.97 9.28 -31.83
C PHE A 11 7.54 8.17 -30.86
N LEU A 12 8.47 7.25 -30.59
CA LEU A 12 8.28 6.19 -29.61
C LEU A 12 8.28 6.84 -28.23
N MET A 13 7.07 7.14 -27.73
CA MET A 13 6.89 7.56 -26.33
C MET A 13 7.26 6.37 -25.45
N LEU A 14 8.44 6.42 -24.83
CA LEU A 14 8.75 5.59 -23.68
C LEU A 14 7.82 6.06 -22.55
N ALA A 15 6.70 5.36 -22.39
CA ALA A 15 5.89 5.48 -21.18
C ALA A 15 6.69 4.86 -20.04
N GLY A 16 7.48 5.68 -19.35
CA GLY A 16 8.07 5.29 -18.08
C GLY A 16 6.94 4.92 -17.12
N THR A 17 6.99 3.74 -16.54
CA THR A 17 6.07 3.35 -15.47
C THR A 17 6.34 4.24 -14.26
N VAL A 18 5.53 5.27 -14.09
CA VAL A 18 5.53 6.05 -12.86
C VAL A 18 4.93 5.16 -11.78
N HIS A 19 5.78 4.63 -10.90
CA HIS A 19 5.33 3.96 -9.69
C HIS A 19 4.78 5.02 -8.73
N ALA A 20 3.46 5.10 -8.67
CA ALA A 20 2.79 5.98 -7.73
C ALA A 20 2.73 5.29 -6.35
N GLU A 21 3.21 5.97 -5.30
CA GLU A 21 3.00 5.53 -3.92
C GLU A 21 1.49 5.46 -3.63
N LEU A 22 1.10 4.52 -2.73
CA LEU A 22 -0.28 4.48 -2.27
C LEU A 22 -0.67 5.85 -1.68
N PRO A 23 -1.86 6.37 -2.01
CA PRO A 23 -2.37 7.56 -1.34
C PRO A 23 -2.56 7.28 0.15
N ALA A 24 -2.39 8.31 0.98
CA ALA A 24 -2.71 8.19 2.40
C ALA A 24 -4.20 7.89 2.57
N ALA A 25 -4.51 6.80 3.27
CA ALA A 25 -5.88 6.41 3.55
C ALA A 25 -6.49 7.30 4.64
N THR A 26 -7.80 7.48 4.57
CA THR A 26 -8.58 8.21 5.58
C THR A 26 -9.11 7.25 6.66
N ALA A 27 -9.53 7.80 7.79
CA ALA A 27 -10.23 7.03 8.83
C ALA A 27 -11.47 6.31 8.27
N THR A 28 -12.20 6.95 7.35
CA THR A 28 -13.35 6.32 6.66
C THR A 28 -12.91 5.10 5.85
N ALA A 29 -11.82 5.20 5.08
CA ALA A 29 -11.28 4.08 4.32
C ALA A 29 -10.86 2.92 5.23
N VAL A 30 -10.26 3.21 6.38
CA VAL A 30 -9.93 2.20 7.40
C VAL A 30 -11.19 1.49 7.89
N ASN A 31 -12.22 2.24 8.28
CA ASN A 31 -13.49 1.66 8.75
C ASN A 31 -14.16 0.79 7.68
N GLN A 32 -14.14 1.22 6.42
CA GLN A 32 -14.66 0.43 5.30
C GLN A 32 -13.87 -0.87 5.11
N ALA A 33 -12.55 -0.82 5.21
CA ALA A 33 -11.70 -1.99 5.08
C ALA A 33 -11.96 -3.00 6.20
N LEU A 34 -12.10 -2.54 7.45
CA LEU A 34 -12.36 -3.39 8.61
C LEU A 34 -13.72 -4.12 8.53
N SER A 35 -14.69 -3.55 7.84
CA SER A 35 -16.02 -4.16 7.63
C SER A 35 -16.17 -4.83 6.26
N SER A 36 -15.11 -4.91 5.46
CA SER A 36 -15.18 -5.45 4.09
C SER A 36 -15.26 -6.96 3.99
N GLY A 37 -14.98 -7.68 5.08
CA GLY A 37 -14.89 -9.14 5.06
C GLY A 37 -13.62 -9.67 4.38
N LYS A 38 -12.61 -8.83 4.19
CA LYS A 38 -11.34 -9.17 3.56
C LYS A 38 -10.19 -8.93 4.54
N PRO A 39 -9.08 -9.69 4.42
CA PRO A 39 -7.89 -9.39 5.20
C PRO A 39 -7.37 -8.00 4.84
N THR A 40 -6.87 -7.28 5.84
CA THR A 40 -6.41 -5.89 5.71
C THR A 40 -5.02 -5.75 6.32
N LEU A 41 -4.13 -5.09 5.58
CA LEU A 41 -2.89 -4.54 6.09
C LEU A 41 -3.05 -3.02 6.22
N ILE A 42 -2.72 -2.49 7.40
CA ILE A 42 -2.54 -1.06 7.60
C ILE A 42 -1.06 -0.82 7.92
N ASP A 43 -0.38 -0.08 7.07
CA ASP A 43 0.98 0.38 7.29
C ASP A 43 0.95 1.82 7.79
N PHE A 44 1.43 2.03 9.01
CA PHE A 44 1.57 3.36 9.62
C PHE A 44 2.98 3.88 9.40
N GLY A 45 3.10 5.03 8.78
CA GLY A 45 4.40 5.59 8.46
C GLY A 45 4.36 7.09 8.22
N LEU A 46 5.45 7.60 7.66
CA LEU A 46 5.60 8.97 7.19
C LEU A 46 6.18 8.97 5.78
N ARG A 47 5.74 9.89 4.93
CA ARG A 47 6.31 10.06 3.59
C ARG A 47 7.79 10.45 3.62
N THR A 48 8.24 11.08 4.71
CA THR A 48 9.63 11.52 4.91
C THR A 48 10.52 10.49 5.62
N CYS A 49 9.97 9.38 6.09
CA CYS A 49 10.71 8.32 6.77
C CYS A 49 11.43 7.44 5.74
N ASN A 50 12.76 7.35 5.82
CA ASN A 50 13.56 6.59 4.85
C ASN A 50 13.21 5.09 4.82
N VAL A 51 12.96 4.49 5.98
CA VAL A 51 12.57 3.09 6.09
C VAL A 51 11.18 2.86 5.52
N CYS A 52 10.25 3.78 5.79
CA CYS A 52 8.89 3.74 5.22
C CYS A 52 8.92 3.83 3.69
N LYS A 53 9.78 4.67 3.13
CA LYS A 53 9.96 4.80 1.67
C LYS A 53 10.41 3.51 1.01
N LYS A 54 11.23 2.71 1.68
CA LYS A 54 11.68 1.41 1.16
C LYS A 54 10.53 0.41 1.04
N MET A 55 9.51 0.54 1.87
CA MET A 55 8.33 -0.32 1.85
C MET A 55 7.27 0.14 0.83
N ALA A 56 7.26 1.41 0.46
CA ALA A 56 6.23 1.97 -0.42
C ALA A 56 6.04 1.18 -1.74
N PRO A 57 7.09 0.76 -2.47
CA PRO A 57 6.92 -0.04 -3.68
C PRO A 57 6.27 -1.41 -3.44
N TYR A 58 6.55 -2.02 -2.29
CA TYR A 58 5.93 -3.30 -1.92
C TYR A 58 4.44 -3.15 -1.65
N LEU A 59 4.06 -2.11 -0.92
CA LEU A 59 2.66 -1.81 -0.62
C LEU A 59 1.87 -1.53 -1.90
N GLU A 60 2.41 -0.73 -2.80
CA GLU A 60 1.80 -0.44 -4.11
C GLU A 60 1.63 -1.71 -4.94
N SER A 61 2.69 -2.49 -5.10
CA SER A 61 2.67 -3.73 -5.86
C SER A 61 1.63 -4.71 -5.30
N LEU A 62 1.61 -4.92 -3.99
CA LEU A 62 0.68 -5.84 -3.35
C LEU A 62 -0.76 -5.33 -3.38
N SER A 63 -0.97 -4.02 -3.29
CA SER A 63 -2.29 -3.42 -3.47
C SER A 63 -2.87 -3.72 -4.86
N ASN A 64 -2.03 -3.68 -5.88
CA ASN A 64 -2.43 -4.03 -7.25
C ASN A 64 -2.65 -5.54 -7.40
N ASP A 65 -1.73 -6.37 -6.91
CA ASP A 65 -1.78 -7.82 -7.06
C ASP A 65 -2.99 -8.44 -6.34
N TYR A 66 -3.35 -7.90 -5.18
CA TYR A 66 -4.43 -8.43 -4.35
C TYR A 66 -5.72 -7.61 -4.37
N ARG A 67 -5.86 -6.76 -5.38
CA ARG A 67 -7.07 -5.94 -5.55
C ARG A 67 -8.32 -6.81 -5.55
N GLY A 68 -9.29 -6.46 -4.70
CA GLY A 68 -10.51 -7.22 -4.49
C GLY A 68 -10.38 -8.43 -3.56
N ARG A 69 -9.16 -8.83 -3.15
CA ARG A 69 -8.91 -9.95 -2.24
C ARG A 69 -8.38 -9.54 -0.87
N ALA A 70 -7.68 -8.43 -0.81
CA ALA A 70 -7.16 -7.84 0.41
C ALA A 70 -7.19 -6.32 0.31
N ASN A 71 -7.24 -5.66 1.46
CA ASN A 71 -7.07 -4.21 1.55
C ASN A 71 -5.64 -3.91 2.02
N ILE A 72 -4.95 -3.03 1.32
CA ILE A 72 -3.63 -2.55 1.71
C ILE A 72 -3.70 -1.05 1.81
N LEU A 73 -3.56 -0.54 3.03
CA LEU A 73 -3.73 0.87 3.37
C LEU A 73 -2.44 1.44 3.94
N PHE A 74 -2.12 2.66 3.56
CA PHE A 74 -1.07 3.46 4.16
C PHE A 74 -1.70 4.61 4.95
N ILE A 75 -1.32 4.77 6.21
CA ILE A 75 -1.69 5.90 7.06
C ILE A 75 -0.46 6.79 7.26
N ASP A 76 -0.54 8.03 6.82
CA ASP A 76 0.44 9.05 7.18
C ASP A 76 0.12 9.57 8.58
N VAL A 77 0.97 9.20 9.54
CA VAL A 77 0.76 9.50 10.96
C VAL A 77 0.76 11.01 11.23
N ARG A 78 1.48 11.79 10.41
CA ARG A 78 1.50 13.25 10.55
C ARG A 78 0.15 13.86 10.19
N SER A 79 -0.50 13.32 9.15
CA SER A 79 -1.80 13.81 8.68
C SER A 79 -2.97 13.26 9.49
N ASP A 80 -2.82 12.08 10.08
CA ASP A 80 -3.87 11.40 10.83
C ASP A 80 -3.33 10.78 12.13
N GLN A 81 -3.04 11.63 13.09
CA GLN A 81 -2.60 11.22 14.42
C GLN A 81 -3.69 10.47 15.18
N ALA A 82 -4.94 10.81 14.97
CA ALA A 82 -6.07 10.19 15.67
C ALA A 82 -6.17 8.68 15.36
N THR A 83 -6.04 8.30 14.09
CA THR A 83 -6.04 6.89 13.70
C THR A 83 -4.82 6.16 14.27
N ALA A 84 -3.63 6.76 14.24
CA ALA A 84 -2.43 6.18 14.83
C ALA A 84 -2.60 5.94 16.35
N GLN A 85 -3.18 6.89 17.07
CA GLN A 85 -3.47 6.75 18.50
C GLN A 85 -4.51 5.66 18.78
N LYS A 86 -5.56 5.59 17.98
CA LYS A 86 -6.61 4.55 18.08
C LYS A 86 -6.01 3.14 17.97
N PHE A 87 -5.04 2.95 17.08
CA PHE A 87 -4.33 1.68 16.90
C PHE A 87 -3.11 1.53 17.82
N ARG A 88 -2.86 2.50 18.71
CA ARG A 88 -1.75 2.48 19.67
C ARG A 88 -0.38 2.30 19.00
N VAL A 89 -0.18 2.98 17.88
CA VAL A 89 1.09 2.96 17.16
C VAL A 89 2.11 3.83 17.89
N GLN A 90 3.26 3.27 18.23
CA GLN A 90 4.34 3.95 18.96
C GLN A 90 5.63 4.07 18.16
N MET A 91 5.83 3.23 17.15
CA MET A 91 7.01 3.19 16.29
C MET A 91 6.61 3.25 14.82
N LEU A 92 7.50 3.79 13.98
CA LEU A 92 7.30 3.88 12.55
C LEU A 92 8.47 3.22 11.79
N PRO A 93 8.18 2.46 10.75
CA PRO A 93 6.85 2.01 10.34
C PRO A 93 6.29 0.92 11.26
N THR A 94 4.97 0.81 11.33
CA THR A 94 4.29 -0.30 11.98
C THR A 94 3.25 -0.89 11.04
N GLN A 95 3.27 -2.20 10.86
CA GLN A 95 2.32 -2.95 10.06
C GLN A 95 1.35 -3.68 10.98
N ILE A 96 0.06 -3.48 10.74
CA ILE A 96 -1.01 -4.16 11.47
C ILE A 96 -1.82 -5.00 10.49
N PHE A 97 -1.89 -6.31 10.75
CA PHE A 97 -2.64 -7.26 9.94
C PHE A 97 -3.95 -7.60 10.64
N ILE A 98 -5.04 -7.48 9.89
CA ILE A 98 -6.40 -7.58 10.40
C ILE A 98 -7.15 -8.64 9.57
N ASN A 99 -7.81 -9.56 10.24
CA ASN A 99 -8.55 -10.65 9.60
C ASN A 99 -9.90 -10.16 9.01
N PRO A 100 -10.60 -11.01 8.22
CA PRO A 100 -11.90 -10.65 7.66
C PRO A 100 -12.98 -10.30 8.68
N GLN A 101 -12.81 -10.69 9.94
CA GLN A 101 -13.72 -10.34 11.04
C GLN A 101 -13.39 -8.98 11.69
N GLY A 102 -12.39 -8.27 11.16
CA GLY A 102 -11.99 -6.96 11.66
C GLY A 102 -11.10 -7.01 12.90
N LYS A 103 -10.49 -8.16 13.22
CA LYS A 103 -9.62 -8.32 14.38
C LYS A 103 -8.14 -8.28 13.98
N GLU A 104 -7.35 -7.55 14.77
CA GLU A 104 -5.90 -7.57 14.67
C GLU A 104 -5.37 -8.98 15.02
N VAL A 105 -4.60 -9.57 14.10
CA VAL A 105 -4.02 -10.91 14.29
C VAL A 105 -2.50 -10.87 14.35
N GLN A 106 -1.87 -9.82 13.82
CA GLN A 106 -0.42 -9.65 13.86
C GLN A 106 -0.06 -8.17 13.80
N ARG A 107 1.05 -7.84 14.46
CA ARG A 107 1.63 -6.49 14.44
C ARG A 107 3.15 -6.62 14.33
N HIS A 108 3.75 -5.80 13.51
CA HIS A 108 5.20 -5.73 13.33
C HIS A 108 5.65 -4.28 13.27
N SER A 109 6.74 -3.93 13.96
CA SER A 109 7.36 -2.61 13.91
C SER A 109 8.71 -2.68 13.23
N GLY A 110 9.01 -1.68 12.40
CA GLY A 110 10.21 -1.60 11.59
C GLY A 110 10.00 -2.07 10.16
N PHE A 111 11.09 -2.20 9.41
CA PHE A 111 11.06 -2.67 8.02
C PHE A 111 10.50 -4.09 7.93
N MET A 112 9.68 -4.30 6.91
CA MET A 112 9.20 -5.64 6.52
C MET A 112 9.35 -5.77 5.01
N ASP A 113 9.94 -6.85 4.56
CA ASP A 113 10.08 -7.13 3.13
C ASP A 113 8.76 -7.63 2.52
N LYS A 114 8.73 -7.75 1.20
CA LYS A 114 7.53 -8.15 0.47
C LYS A 114 7.02 -9.53 0.89
N GLU A 115 7.91 -10.48 1.08
CA GLU A 115 7.56 -11.84 1.52
C GLU A 115 6.98 -11.85 2.93
N GLY A 116 7.52 -11.05 3.83
CA GLY A 116 6.98 -10.87 5.18
C GLY A 116 5.56 -10.31 5.16
N ILE A 117 5.31 -9.33 4.29
CA ILE A 117 3.97 -8.76 4.12
C ILE A 117 2.99 -9.80 3.58
N ILE A 118 3.38 -10.57 2.57
CA ILE A 118 2.54 -11.64 2.00
C ILE A 118 2.23 -12.69 3.06
N LYS A 119 3.22 -13.10 3.84
CA LYS A 119 3.02 -14.05 4.94
C LYS A 119 2.00 -13.53 5.96
N GLY A 120 2.15 -12.27 6.38
CA GLY A 120 1.21 -11.64 7.31
C GLY A 120 -0.21 -11.57 6.76
N LEU A 121 -0.37 -11.26 5.48
CA LEU A 121 -1.69 -11.26 4.82
C LEU A 121 -2.30 -12.66 4.77
N LYS A 122 -1.50 -13.70 4.50
CA LYS A 122 -1.97 -15.09 4.51
C LYS A 122 -2.42 -15.53 5.91
N GLU A 123 -1.66 -15.16 6.93
CA GLU A 123 -2.04 -15.41 8.33
C GLU A 123 -3.31 -14.65 8.71
N ALA A 124 -3.56 -13.50 8.11
CA ALA A 124 -4.78 -12.71 8.27
C ALA A 124 -5.97 -13.22 7.42
N GLY A 125 -5.78 -14.27 6.62
CA GLY A 125 -6.86 -14.91 5.88
C GLY A 125 -6.84 -14.70 4.37
N LEU A 126 -5.77 -14.16 3.79
CA LEU A 126 -5.62 -14.07 2.34
C LEU A 126 -5.59 -15.47 1.71
N LYS A 127 -6.46 -15.65 0.70
CA LYS A 127 -6.57 -16.88 -0.10
C LYS A 127 -5.98 -16.68 -1.49
#